data_54492dd2f164036bcb0dd2bdb914cc51
#
_entry.id   54492dd2f164036bcb0dd2bdb914cc51
#
_cell.length_a   1.000
_cell.length_b   1.000
_cell.length_c   1.000
_cell.angle_alpha   90.00
_cell.angle_beta   90.00
_cell.angle_gamma   90.00
#
_symmetry.space_group_name_H-M   'P 1'
#
loop_
_entity.id
_entity.type
_entity.pdbx_description
1 polymer ?
#
loop_
_entity_poly.entity_id
_entity_poly.type
_entity_poly.pdbx_seq_one_letter_code
_entity_poly.pdbx_strand_id
1 'polypeptide(L)'
;MANTPAHLATECIHGGQHADPTTGAVMPPIYTSSTFIQESPGVHKGYEYSRSHNATRFAFERCIATLERSGLSEADERTCGGFAFASGLAAIATALELMDAGDTILCMDDVYGGTNRLLNRVRKRSAGYKVVHVDLSDLAKAEAAIREHKPKMVWLETPTNPTLKLVDIAAVCAMARKAGAISVVDNTFATPMLTRPIELGADIVMHSTTKYVGGHSDTVGGALVTGSKEIAEKLRFMQNAIGSVMGPFDAYLGLRGLKTMHVRMERHCASGMEIATRLEKHAKVAKVVYPGLASHPQHALAAKQMRFDGHPAFGGMITIFLKGGLAESRRFLENVHLFALAESLGGVESLIEHPAIMTHASVPEAMRAELGISDSLVRLSVGVEHVEDLWKDLEHGLSKA
;
A
#
# COMPACT_ATOMS: atom_id res chain seq x y z
N MET A 1 2.93 -33.48 8.00
CA MET A 1 2.05 -33.07 6.87
C MET A 1 2.91 -32.26 5.92
N ALA A 2 2.98 -32.58 4.64
CA ALA A 2 3.79 -31.85 3.68
C ALA A 2 3.34 -30.37 3.65
N ASN A 3 4.30 -29.45 3.62
CA ASN A 3 4.12 -27.99 3.64
C ASN A 3 3.42 -27.47 2.37
N THR A 4 2.14 -27.77 2.21
CA THR A 4 1.33 -26.99 1.28
C THR A 4 0.98 -25.69 1.98
N PRO A 5 1.30 -24.52 1.42
CA PRO A 5 0.89 -23.24 2.02
C PRO A 5 -0.62 -23.24 2.27
N ALA A 6 -1.05 -22.73 3.41
CA ALA A 6 -2.47 -22.58 3.70
C ALA A 6 -3.08 -21.55 2.74
N HIS A 7 -4.40 -21.60 2.54
CA HIS A 7 -5.13 -20.55 1.83
C HIS A 7 -4.92 -19.20 2.51
N LEU A 8 -4.86 -18.10 1.75
CA LEU A 8 -4.67 -16.75 2.27
C LEU A 8 -5.66 -16.38 3.38
N ALA A 9 -6.91 -16.81 3.27
CA ALA A 9 -7.92 -16.63 4.31
C ALA A 9 -7.48 -17.22 5.66
N THR A 10 -6.88 -18.41 5.65
CA THR A 10 -6.35 -19.06 6.85
C THR A 10 -5.11 -18.35 7.36
N GLU A 11 -4.23 -17.92 6.45
CA GLU A 11 -2.99 -17.21 6.81
C GLU A 11 -3.25 -15.82 7.39
N CYS A 12 -4.29 -15.11 6.95
CA CYS A 12 -4.74 -13.87 7.59
C CYS A 12 -5.00 -14.06 9.09
N ILE A 13 -5.49 -15.23 9.49
CA ILE A 13 -5.85 -15.52 10.89
C ILE A 13 -4.67 -16.12 11.68
N HIS A 14 -3.87 -16.97 11.05
CA HIS A 14 -2.86 -17.79 11.74
C HIS A 14 -1.42 -17.51 11.31
N GLY A 15 -1.17 -16.92 10.14
CA GLY A 15 0.16 -16.72 9.60
C GLY A 15 1.05 -15.90 10.53
N GLY A 16 2.21 -16.43 10.89
CA GLY A 16 3.18 -15.80 11.79
C GLY A 16 2.66 -15.49 13.20
N GLN A 17 1.53 -16.08 13.62
CA GLN A 17 0.90 -15.82 14.90
C GLN A 17 0.89 -17.09 15.76
N HIS A 18 1.26 -16.94 17.02
CA HIS A 18 1.25 -18.01 18.01
C HIS A 18 0.49 -17.54 19.24
N ALA A 19 -0.18 -18.50 19.93
CA ALA A 19 -0.77 -18.24 21.22
C ALA A 19 0.31 -17.76 22.20
N ASP A 20 -0.07 -16.88 23.14
CA ASP A 20 0.87 -16.41 24.17
C ASP A 20 1.39 -17.59 25.01
N PRO A 21 2.71 -17.82 25.09
CA PRO A 21 3.27 -18.97 25.75
C PRO A 21 3.09 -18.96 27.27
N THR A 22 2.79 -17.80 27.84
CA THR A 22 2.61 -17.65 29.31
C THR A 22 1.18 -17.91 29.75
N THR A 23 0.21 -17.38 28.98
CA THR A 23 -1.21 -17.39 29.35
C THR A 23 -2.06 -18.31 28.47
N GLY A 24 -1.55 -18.70 27.30
CA GLY A 24 -2.34 -19.38 26.26
C GLY A 24 -3.32 -18.48 25.54
N ALA A 25 -3.20 -17.16 25.67
CA ALA A 25 -4.08 -16.21 24.99
C ALA A 25 -4.00 -16.41 23.47
N VAL A 26 -5.18 -16.52 22.82
CA VAL A 26 -5.28 -16.77 21.37
C VAL A 26 -4.78 -15.56 20.58
N MET A 27 -5.14 -14.34 21.01
CA MET A 27 -4.64 -13.09 20.43
C MET A 27 -3.37 -12.67 21.17
N PRO A 28 -2.28 -12.30 20.43
CA PRO A 28 -1.06 -11.82 21.09
C PRO A 28 -1.34 -10.64 22.02
N PRO A 29 -0.77 -10.61 23.24
CA PRO A 29 -0.94 -9.49 24.16
C PRO A 29 -0.32 -8.19 23.64
N ILE A 30 -0.80 -7.04 24.16
CA ILE A 30 -0.19 -5.73 23.89
C ILE A 30 0.92 -5.49 24.93
N TYR A 31 2.18 -5.58 24.49
CA TYR A 31 3.35 -5.30 25.32
C TYR A 31 3.74 -3.82 25.20
N THR A 32 3.35 -3.02 26.18
CA THR A 32 3.68 -1.57 26.24
C THR A 32 5.02 -1.31 26.95
N SER A 33 5.63 -2.33 27.57
CA SER A 33 6.90 -2.18 28.27
C SER A 33 8.01 -1.69 27.33
N SER A 34 8.74 -0.64 27.72
CA SER A 34 9.86 -0.11 26.95
C SER A 34 11.15 -0.90 27.15
N THR A 35 11.29 -1.62 28.28
CA THR A 35 12.54 -2.31 28.67
C THR A 35 12.24 -3.63 29.38
N PHE A 36 13.23 -4.51 29.39
CA PHE A 36 13.09 -5.86 29.88
C PHE A 36 14.28 -6.22 30.81
N ILE A 37 14.00 -6.99 31.87
CA ILE A 37 15.03 -7.45 32.83
C ILE A 37 15.95 -8.48 32.17
N GLN A 38 17.24 -8.32 32.38
CA GLN A 38 18.28 -9.30 32.02
C GLN A 38 18.73 -10.08 33.26
N GLU A 39 19.04 -11.36 33.10
CA GLU A 39 19.57 -12.20 34.19
C GLU A 39 21.02 -11.83 34.54
N SER A 40 21.78 -11.37 33.54
CA SER A 40 23.16 -10.87 33.64
C SER A 40 23.38 -9.91 32.46
N PRO A 41 24.39 -9.03 32.47
CA PRO A 41 24.68 -8.16 31.31
C PRO A 41 24.80 -8.97 30.03
N GLY A 42 23.89 -8.67 29.05
CA GLY A 42 23.80 -9.38 27.75
C GLY A 42 23.07 -10.74 27.81
N VAL A 43 22.60 -11.21 28.97
CA VAL A 43 21.83 -12.46 29.08
C VAL A 43 20.35 -12.15 29.27
N HIS A 44 19.57 -12.25 28.23
CA HIS A 44 18.15 -11.89 28.17
C HIS A 44 17.30 -12.94 27.45
N LYS A 45 15.98 -12.86 27.59
CA LYS A 45 14.99 -13.78 26.96
C LYS A 45 14.60 -13.42 25.54
N GLY A 46 15.52 -12.79 24.77
CA GLY A 46 15.23 -12.31 23.39
C GLY A 46 14.76 -10.86 23.31
N TYR A 47 14.44 -10.24 24.44
CA TYR A 47 13.95 -8.86 24.53
C TYR A 47 14.87 -8.04 25.44
N GLU A 48 15.28 -6.85 24.99
CA GLU A 48 16.10 -5.90 25.72
C GLU A 48 15.41 -4.55 25.85
N TYR A 49 14.91 -4.04 24.72
CA TYR A 49 14.33 -2.71 24.59
C TYR A 49 13.29 -2.69 23.46
N SER A 50 12.12 -2.06 23.65
CA SER A 50 10.99 -2.15 22.72
C SER A 50 11.22 -1.52 21.34
N ARG A 51 12.14 -0.57 21.20
CA ARG A 51 12.52 -0.08 19.88
C ARG A 51 13.13 -1.20 19.03
N SER A 52 14.00 -2.02 19.62
CA SER A 52 14.63 -3.16 18.96
C SER A 52 13.70 -4.37 18.90
N HIS A 53 13.08 -4.72 20.05
CA HIS A 53 12.35 -5.98 20.24
C HIS A 53 11.03 -5.74 20.97
N ASN A 54 9.89 -5.91 20.27
CA ASN A 54 8.56 -5.84 20.87
C ASN A 54 7.69 -7.00 20.35
N ALA A 55 7.18 -7.84 21.25
CA ALA A 55 6.47 -9.06 20.88
C ALA A 55 5.18 -8.79 20.07
N THR A 56 4.45 -7.71 20.40
CA THR A 56 3.24 -7.33 19.68
C THR A 56 3.57 -6.90 18.25
N ARG A 57 4.61 -6.07 18.08
CA ARG A 57 5.08 -5.64 16.76
C ARG A 57 5.59 -6.82 15.93
N PHE A 58 6.34 -7.75 16.53
CA PHE A 58 6.82 -8.93 15.82
C PHE A 58 5.69 -9.85 15.33
N ALA A 59 4.60 -9.98 16.10
CA ALA A 59 3.45 -10.74 15.65
C ALA A 59 2.84 -10.14 14.37
N PHE A 60 2.74 -8.81 14.29
CA PHE A 60 2.30 -8.12 13.09
C PHE A 60 3.32 -8.27 11.93
N GLU A 61 4.62 -8.07 12.21
CA GLU A 61 5.70 -8.19 11.22
C GLU A 61 5.74 -9.59 10.58
N ARG A 62 5.60 -10.65 11.38
CA ARG A 62 5.53 -12.04 10.89
C ARG A 62 4.28 -12.28 10.04
N CYS A 63 3.13 -11.77 10.47
CA CYS A 63 1.88 -11.95 9.73
C CYS A 63 1.94 -11.32 8.35
N ILE A 64 2.35 -10.04 8.25
CA ILE A 64 2.44 -9.36 6.95
C ILE A 64 3.52 -9.99 6.05
N ALA A 65 4.64 -10.46 6.61
CA ALA A 65 5.68 -11.18 5.88
C ALA A 65 5.16 -12.49 5.29
N THR A 66 4.38 -13.25 6.06
CA THR A 66 3.73 -14.49 5.59
C THR A 66 2.78 -14.20 4.43
N LEU A 67 1.93 -13.18 4.57
CA LEU A 67 0.93 -12.83 3.54
C LEU A 67 1.58 -12.35 2.23
N GLU A 68 2.69 -11.61 2.31
CA GLU A 68 3.48 -11.17 1.14
C GLU A 68 4.46 -12.23 0.61
N ARG A 69 4.47 -13.44 1.19
CA ARG A 69 5.35 -14.53 0.73
C ARG A 69 6.84 -14.21 0.84
N SER A 70 7.26 -13.60 1.93
CA SER A 70 8.68 -13.33 2.20
C SER A 70 9.55 -14.58 2.03
N GLY A 71 9.08 -15.73 2.49
CA GLY A 71 9.83 -16.99 2.48
C GLY A 71 11.00 -17.04 3.47
N LEU A 72 11.25 -15.99 4.24
CA LEU A 72 12.22 -15.97 5.32
C LEU A 72 11.64 -16.65 6.55
N SER A 73 12.51 -17.28 7.36
CA SER A 73 12.09 -18.12 8.48
C SER A 73 11.29 -17.35 9.54
N GLU A 74 10.11 -17.86 9.87
CA GLU A 74 9.29 -17.38 10.97
C GLU A 74 9.91 -17.70 12.35
N ALA A 75 10.84 -18.66 12.44
CA ALA A 75 11.47 -19.10 13.69
C ALA A 75 12.42 -18.02 14.26
N ASP A 76 12.92 -17.12 13.43
CA ASP A 76 13.72 -15.98 13.87
C ASP A 76 12.92 -14.69 13.70
N GLU A 77 12.40 -14.16 14.80
CA GLU A 77 11.66 -12.89 14.85
C GLU A 77 12.46 -11.70 14.27
N ARG A 78 13.80 -11.83 14.20
CA ARG A 78 14.69 -10.80 13.67
C ARG A 78 14.81 -10.83 12.15
N THR A 79 14.50 -11.97 11.52
CA THR A 79 14.74 -12.18 10.08
C THR A 79 13.51 -12.64 9.31
N CYS A 80 12.32 -12.51 9.88
CA CYS A 80 11.06 -12.91 9.20
C CYS A 80 10.76 -12.15 7.90
N GLY A 81 11.52 -11.12 7.59
CA GLY A 81 11.39 -10.32 6.37
C GLY A 81 10.32 -9.22 6.42
N GLY A 82 9.59 -9.11 7.51
CA GLY A 82 8.62 -8.05 7.74
C GLY A 82 9.12 -7.00 8.75
N PHE A 83 8.79 -5.73 8.51
CA PHE A 83 9.23 -4.59 9.34
C PHE A 83 8.08 -3.58 9.45
N ALA A 84 7.70 -3.20 10.68
CA ALA A 84 6.59 -2.30 10.95
C ALA A 84 7.08 -0.92 11.41
N PHE A 85 6.46 0.12 10.86
CA PHE A 85 6.83 1.52 11.04
C PHE A 85 5.64 2.37 11.49
N ALA A 86 5.95 3.52 12.11
CA ALA A 86 4.96 4.46 12.65
C ALA A 86 4.06 5.10 11.57
N SER A 87 4.41 5.02 10.31
CA SER A 87 3.58 5.45 9.17
C SER A 87 4.10 4.85 7.85
N GLY A 88 3.28 4.91 6.79
CA GLY A 88 3.75 4.56 5.45
C GLY A 88 4.95 5.40 5.01
N LEU A 89 4.95 6.71 5.29
CA LEU A 89 6.09 7.58 4.99
C LEU A 89 7.35 7.23 5.79
N ALA A 90 7.21 6.75 7.02
CA ALA A 90 8.34 6.26 7.81
C ALA A 90 8.95 4.98 7.19
N ALA A 91 8.10 4.08 6.68
CA ALA A 91 8.54 2.92 5.91
C ALA A 91 9.29 3.33 4.63
N ILE A 92 8.72 4.24 3.83
CA ILE A 92 9.35 4.77 2.61
C ILE A 92 10.70 5.40 2.96
N ALA A 93 10.74 6.30 3.96
CA ALA A 93 11.97 6.97 4.38
C ALA A 93 13.06 5.98 4.78
N THR A 94 12.70 4.88 5.47
CA THR A 94 13.65 3.85 5.86
C THR A 94 14.13 3.01 4.67
N ALA A 95 13.25 2.68 3.71
CA ALA A 95 13.68 2.01 2.48
C ALA A 95 14.70 2.85 1.67
N LEU A 96 14.53 4.16 1.66
CA LEU A 96 15.46 5.08 1.00
C LEU A 96 16.85 5.14 1.66
N GLU A 97 17.01 4.76 2.92
CA GLU A 97 18.32 4.66 3.58
C GLU A 97 19.18 3.48 3.09
N LEU A 98 18.63 2.59 2.26
CA LEU A 98 19.40 1.59 1.55
C LEU A 98 20.27 2.19 0.42
N MET A 99 20.08 3.47 0.13
CA MET A 99 20.75 4.21 -0.93
C MET A 99 21.88 5.07 -0.38
N ASP A 100 22.95 5.23 -1.16
CA ASP A 100 24.02 6.16 -0.84
C ASP A 100 23.69 7.59 -1.31
N ALA A 101 24.32 8.57 -0.66
CA ALA A 101 24.14 9.97 -1.04
C ALA A 101 24.49 10.22 -2.50
N GLY A 102 23.62 10.89 -3.23
CA GLY A 102 23.78 11.21 -4.66
C GLY A 102 23.31 10.13 -5.63
N ASP A 103 22.84 8.98 -5.13
CA ASP A 103 22.30 7.91 -5.97
C ASP A 103 21.06 8.36 -6.76
N THR A 104 20.82 7.64 -7.87
CA THR A 104 19.65 7.87 -8.72
C THR A 104 18.52 6.92 -8.35
N ILE A 105 17.33 7.50 -8.15
CA ILE A 105 16.07 6.79 -7.95
C ILE A 105 15.19 7.02 -9.17
N LEU A 106 14.79 5.94 -9.84
CA LEU A 106 13.77 5.99 -10.87
C LEU A 106 12.42 5.73 -10.19
N CYS A 107 11.50 6.67 -10.30
CA CYS A 107 10.22 6.65 -9.60
C CYS A 107 9.07 6.72 -10.60
N MET A 108 8.01 5.94 -10.37
CA MET A 108 6.74 6.10 -11.10
C MET A 108 6.31 7.57 -11.07
N ASP A 109 5.80 8.08 -12.16
CA ASP A 109 5.38 9.48 -12.30
C ASP A 109 4.17 9.83 -11.43
N ASP A 110 3.21 8.92 -11.36
CA ASP A 110 1.98 9.03 -10.57
C ASP A 110 2.11 8.24 -9.28
N VAL A 111 2.83 8.79 -8.30
CA VAL A 111 2.97 8.22 -6.95
C VAL A 111 2.22 9.05 -5.93
N TYR A 112 1.89 8.44 -4.81
CA TYR A 112 1.31 9.14 -3.66
C TYR A 112 2.01 10.48 -3.40
N GLY A 113 1.23 11.55 -3.22
CA GLY A 113 1.76 12.91 -3.05
C GLY A 113 2.76 13.06 -1.90
N GLY A 114 2.64 12.21 -0.86
CA GLY A 114 3.61 12.13 0.23
C GLY A 114 4.95 11.57 -0.21
N THR A 115 4.97 10.52 -1.04
CA THR A 115 6.19 9.94 -1.64
C THR A 115 6.89 10.96 -2.52
N ASN A 116 6.13 11.62 -3.39
CA ASN A 116 6.67 12.70 -4.24
C ASN A 116 7.29 13.82 -3.40
N ARG A 117 6.60 14.28 -2.36
CA ARG A 117 7.10 15.33 -1.44
C ARG A 117 8.35 14.90 -0.69
N LEU A 118 8.39 13.66 -0.18
CA LEU A 118 9.55 13.12 0.52
C LEU A 118 10.77 13.08 -0.40
N LEU A 119 10.63 12.56 -1.61
CA LEU A 119 11.71 12.46 -2.59
C LEU A 119 12.21 13.85 -3.02
N ASN A 120 11.32 14.70 -3.52
CA ASN A 120 11.70 15.93 -4.19
C ASN A 120 12.01 17.11 -3.26
N ARG A 121 11.39 17.17 -2.06
CA ARG A 121 11.58 18.31 -1.14
C ARG A 121 12.43 17.98 0.07
N VAL A 122 12.50 16.72 0.48
CA VAL A 122 13.28 16.30 1.66
C VAL A 122 14.57 15.61 1.21
N ARG A 123 14.48 14.46 0.55
CA ARG A 123 15.64 13.60 0.26
C ARG A 123 16.56 14.15 -0.81
N LYS A 124 16.02 14.82 -1.81
CA LYS A 124 16.84 15.55 -2.79
C LYS A 124 17.75 16.57 -2.10
N ARG A 125 17.27 17.24 -1.05
CA ARG A 125 18.06 18.21 -0.27
C ARG A 125 19.00 17.53 0.74
N SER A 126 18.51 16.55 1.51
CA SER A 126 19.24 15.98 2.65
C SER A 126 20.23 14.88 2.25
N ALA A 127 19.95 14.11 1.19
CA ALA A 127 20.78 13.03 0.70
C ALA A 127 21.31 13.26 -0.73
N GLY A 128 20.91 14.35 -1.39
CA GLY A 128 21.36 14.66 -2.75
C GLY A 128 20.86 13.70 -3.83
N TYR A 129 19.80 12.92 -3.56
CA TYR A 129 19.29 11.96 -4.53
C TYR A 129 18.88 12.60 -5.84
N LYS A 130 19.19 11.92 -6.94
CA LYS A 130 18.71 12.23 -8.29
C LYS A 130 17.42 11.47 -8.52
N VAL A 131 16.28 12.18 -8.45
CA VAL A 131 14.97 11.59 -8.64
C VAL A 131 14.51 11.82 -10.07
N VAL A 132 14.23 10.73 -10.78
CA VAL A 132 13.74 10.73 -12.17
C VAL A 132 12.34 10.13 -12.17
N HIS A 133 11.34 10.93 -12.54
CA HIS A 133 9.96 10.45 -12.65
C HIS A 133 9.68 9.97 -14.07
N VAL A 134 9.13 8.77 -14.21
CA VAL A 134 8.84 8.13 -15.50
C VAL A 134 7.53 7.35 -15.40
N ASP A 135 6.73 7.39 -16.45
CA ASP A 135 5.58 6.48 -16.59
C ASP A 135 6.08 5.04 -16.80
N LEU A 136 6.22 4.30 -15.68
CA LEU A 136 6.67 2.92 -15.66
C LEU A 136 5.60 1.93 -16.15
N SER A 137 4.40 2.39 -16.43
CA SER A 137 3.37 1.58 -17.09
C SER A 137 3.68 1.34 -18.58
N ASP A 138 4.51 2.20 -19.18
CA ASP A 138 5.09 2.03 -20.52
C ASP A 138 6.46 1.35 -20.40
N LEU A 139 6.50 0.07 -20.73
CA LEU A 139 7.73 -0.75 -20.62
C LEU A 139 8.90 -0.22 -21.48
N ALA A 140 8.60 0.41 -22.61
CA ALA A 140 9.65 0.98 -23.46
C ALA A 140 10.29 2.21 -22.80
N LYS A 141 9.47 3.07 -22.17
CA LYS A 141 9.98 4.20 -21.38
C LYS A 141 10.74 3.71 -20.13
N ALA A 142 10.22 2.70 -19.44
CA ALA A 142 10.90 2.10 -18.29
C ALA A 142 12.30 1.57 -18.66
N GLU A 143 12.41 0.79 -19.72
CA GLU A 143 13.69 0.24 -20.19
C GLU A 143 14.68 1.35 -20.61
N ALA A 144 14.20 2.32 -21.38
CA ALA A 144 15.02 3.46 -21.81
C ALA A 144 15.55 4.26 -20.60
N ALA A 145 14.70 4.58 -19.63
CA ALA A 145 15.08 5.33 -18.45
C ALA A 145 16.06 4.56 -17.54
N ILE A 146 15.84 3.26 -17.34
CA ILE A 146 16.76 2.42 -16.56
C ILE A 146 18.15 2.39 -17.21
N ARG A 147 18.21 2.23 -18.54
CA ARG A 147 19.47 2.22 -19.29
C ARG A 147 20.20 3.56 -19.24
N GLU A 148 19.47 4.66 -19.40
CA GLU A 148 20.03 6.03 -19.42
C GLU A 148 20.52 6.45 -18.04
N HIS A 149 19.66 6.32 -17.02
CA HIS A 149 19.92 6.89 -15.70
C HIS A 149 20.64 5.93 -14.75
N LYS A 150 20.72 4.61 -15.06
CA LYS A 150 21.38 3.58 -14.24
C LYS A 150 20.99 3.71 -12.75
N PRO A 151 19.70 3.67 -12.42
CA PRO A 151 19.24 3.89 -11.06
C PRO A 151 19.77 2.82 -10.11
N LYS A 152 19.89 3.15 -8.83
CA LYS A 152 20.14 2.19 -7.75
C LYS A 152 18.84 1.67 -7.14
N MET A 153 17.75 2.42 -7.31
CA MET A 153 16.41 2.01 -6.88
C MET A 153 15.39 2.34 -7.97
N VAL A 154 14.45 1.42 -8.18
CA VAL A 154 13.25 1.62 -9.01
C VAL A 154 12.03 1.54 -8.09
N TRP A 155 11.33 2.65 -7.94
CA TRP A 155 10.14 2.76 -7.10
C TRP A 155 8.87 2.69 -7.94
N LEU A 156 8.06 1.66 -7.70
CA LEU A 156 6.79 1.43 -8.37
C LEU A 156 5.63 1.66 -7.39
N GLU A 157 4.52 2.19 -7.90
CA GLU A 157 3.22 2.18 -7.24
C GLU A 157 2.19 1.63 -8.22
N THR A 158 1.41 0.61 -7.84
CA THR A 158 0.45 -0.02 -8.75
C THR A 158 -0.66 -0.77 -7.99
N PRO A 159 -1.95 -0.46 -8.24
CA PRO A 159 -2.45 0.67 -9.02
C PRO A 159 -2.02 2.02 -8.44
N THR A 160 -1.80 3.04 -9.30
CA THR A 160 -1.36 4.36 -8.83
C THR A 160 -2.50 5.18 -8.19
N ASN A 161 -2.15 6.16 -7.39
CA ASN A 161 -3.09 7.09 -6.76
C ASN A 161 -2.89 8.52 -7.30
N PRO A 162 -3.89 9.15 -7.95
CA PRO A 162 -5.29 8.71 -8.06
C PRO A 162 -5.66 8.11 -9.42
N THR A 163 -4.76 8.02 -10.41
CA THR A 163 -5.15 7.72 -11.79
C THR A 163 -5.31 6.24 -12.11
N LEU A 164 -5.00 5.35 -11.14
CA LEU A 164 -5.14 3.89 -11.26
C LEU A 164 -4.41 3.27 -12.45
N LYS A 165 -3.26 3.85 -12.85
CA LYS A 165 -2.34 3.21 -13.79
C LYS A 165 -1.82 1.90 -13.22
N LEU A 166 -1.53 0.94 -14.10
CA LEU A 166 -0.95 -0.34 -13.70
C LEU A 166 0.44 -0.52 -14.29
N VAL A 167 1.35 -1.05 -13.49
CA VAL A 167 2.70 -1.42 -13.91
C VAL A 167 2.79 -2.95 -13.98
N ASP A 168 3.37 -3.49 -15.04
CA ASP A 168 3.77 -4.91 -15.08
C ASP A 168 4.95 -5.10 -14.12
N ILE A 169 4.64 -5.52 -12.90
CA ILE A 169 5.62 -5.67 -11.82
C ILE A 169 6.74 -6.63 -12.24
N ALA A 170 6.38 -7.78 -12.82
CA ALA A 170 7.38 -8.79 -13.19
C ALA A 170 8.35 -8.27 -14.24
N ALA A 171 7.85 -7.55 -15.24
CA ALA A 171 8.69 -6.99 -16.30
C ALA A 171 9.63 -5.91 -15.76
N VAL A 172 9.12 -4.94 -14.99
CA VAL A 172 9.94 -3.83 -14.48
C VAL A 172 10.93 -4.31 -13.41
N CYS A 173 10.54 -5.22 -12.51
CA CYS A 173 11.46 -5.81 -11.53
C CYS A 173 12.60 -6.60 -12.22
N ALA A 174 12.31 -7.32 -13.30
CA ALA A 174 13.35 -8.00 -14.09
C ALA A 174 14.33 -7.01 -14.72
N MET A 175 13.85 -5.88 -15.25
CA MET A 175 14.69 -4.81 -15.79
C MET A 175 15.56 -4.17 -14.70
N ALA A 176 14.98 -3.86 -13.53
CA ALA A 176 15.69 -3.31 -12.38
C ALA A 176 16.80 -4.25 -11.92
N ARG A 177 16.49 -5.54 -11.73
CA ARG A 177 17.47 -6.57 -11.35
C ARG A 177 18.62 -6.68 -12.34
N LYS A 178 18.34 -6.68 -13.64
CA LYS A 178 19.36 -6.71 -14.70
C LYS A 178 20.29 -5.49 -14.64
N ALA A 179 19.78 -4.36 -14.19
CA ALA A 179 20.55 -3.13 -14.01
C ALA A 179 21.27 -3.04 -12.65
N GLY A 180 21.11 -4.02 -11.75
CA GLY A 180 21.63 -4.00 -10.38
C GLY A 180 20.93 -2.99 -9.47
N ALA A 181 19.68 -2.65 -9.77
CA ALA A 181 18.86 -1.75 -8.97
C ALA A 181 17.92 -2.54 -8.04
N ILE A 182 17.67 -2.01 -6.84
CA ILE A 182 16.65 -2.51 -5.91
C ILE A 182 15.29 -2.09 -6.42
N SER A 183 14.35 -3.02 -6.57
CA SER A 183 12.96 -2.75 -6.90
C SER A 183 12.11 -2.66 -5.63
N VAL A 184 11.35 -1.57 -5.50
CA VAL A 184 10.39 -1.36 -4.41
C VAL A 184 9.00 -1.18 -4.99
N VAL A 185 8.04 -1.96 -4.51
CA VAL A 185 6.64 -1.88 -4.95
C VAL A 185 5.75 -1.41 -3.80
N ASP A 186 5.14 -0.26 -3.95
CA ASP A 186 4.05 0.17 -3.08
C ASP A 186 2.79 -0.62 -3.45
N ASN A 187 2.43 -1.59 -2.59
CA ASN A 187 1.31 -2.52 -2.77
C ASN A 187 0.08 -2.12 -1.92
N THR A 188 0.03 -0.86 -1.49
CA THR A 188 -1.02 -0.37 -0.57
C THR A 188 -2.43 -0.57 -1.11
N PHE A 189 -2.67 -0.34 -2.41
CA PHE A 189 -4.01 -0.48 -3.02
C PHE A 189 -4.40 -1.93 -3.27
N ALA A 190 -3.47 -2.74 -3.79
CA ALA A 190 -3.77 -4.12 -4.13
C ALA A 190 -3.78 -5.04 -2.90
N THR A 191 -2.97 -4.79 -1.89
CA THR A 191 -2.78 -5.67 -0.73
C THR A 191 -2.23 -7.06 -1.11
N PRO A 192 -1.74 -7.87 -0.17
CA PRO A 192 -1.37 -9.26 -0.45
C PRO A 192 -2.53 -10.11 -0.99
N MET A 193 -3.77 -9.64 -0.79
CA MET A 193 -4.96 -10.37 -1.26
C MET A 193 -5.10 -10.38 -2.77
N LEU A 194 -4.70 -9.28 -3.44
CA LEU A 194 -4.83 -9.16 -4.89
C LEU A 194 -3.49 -9.34 -5.63
N THR A 195 -2.39 -8.88 -5.03
CA THR A 195 -1.07 -8.94 -5.66
C THR A 195 -0.01 -9.20 -4.61
N ARG A 196 0.92 -10.08 -4.89
CA ARG A 196 2.10 -10.37 -4.07
C ARG A 196 3.36 -10.07 -4.87
N PRO A 197 3.89 -8.86 -4.77
CA PRO A 197 5.01 -8.41 -5.59
C PRO A 197 6.31 -9.22 -5.41
N ILE A 198 6.54 -9.81 -4.23
CA ILE A 198 7.68 -10.73 -4.01
C ILE A 198 7.63 -11.91 -4.99
N GLU A 199 6.46 -12.52 -5.17
CA GLU A 199 6.28 -13.63 -6.13
C GLU A 199 6.49 -13.19 -7.59
N LEU A 200 6.34 -11.88 -7.86
CA LEU A 200 6.58 -11.26 -9.17
C LEU A 200 7.99 -10.70 -9.33
N GLY A 201 8.85 -10.90 -8.32
CA GLY A 201 10.27 -10.58 -8.40
C GLY A 201 10.68 -9.24 -7.81
N ALA A 202 9.81 -8.56 -7.05
CA ALA A 202 10.16 -7.37 -6.30
C ALA A 202 11.14 -7.70 -5.15
N ASP A 203 12.09 -6.81 -4.90
CA ASP A 203 13.02 -6.95 -3.79
C ASP A 203 12.41 -6.50 -2.47
N ILE A 204 11.57 -5.46 -2.50
CA ILE A 204 10.88 -4.91 -1.33
C ILE A 204 9.42 -4.60 -1.71
N VAL A 205 8.51 -4.95 -0.81
CA VAL A 205 7.12 -4.52 -0.85
C VAL A 205 6.88 -3.51 0.27
N MET A 206 6.21 -2.42 -0.05
CA MET A 206 5.82 -1.37 0.89
C MET A 206 4.31 -1.36 1.05
N HIS A 207 3.84 -1.11 2.27
CA HIS A 207 2.44 -0.84 2.59
C HIS A 207 2.29 0.38 3.49
N SER A 208 1.35 1.24 3.18
CA SER A 208 0.70 2.06 4.20
C SER A 208 -0.34 1.21 4.91
N THR A 209 -0.01 0.75 6.13
CA THR A 209 -0.91 -0.10 6.90
C THR A 209 -2.13 0.65 7.43
N THR A 210 -2.09 1.97 7.37
CA THR A 210 -3.20 2.90 7.60
C THR A 210 -4.43 2.60 6.74
N LYS A 211 -4.22 1.96 5.57
CA LYS A 211 -5.24 1.73 4.54
C LYS A 211 -5.90 0.36 4.73
N TYR A 212 -6.04 -0.43 3.68
CA TYR A 212 -6.69 -1.75 3.70
C TYR A 212 -6.13 -2.72 4.76
N VAL A 213 -4.85 -2.62 5.13
CA VAL A 213 -4.23 -3.50 6.15
C VAL A 213 -4.89 -3.28 7.50
N GLY A 214 -4.93 -2.05 8.00
CA GLY A 214 -5.68 -1.69 9.22
C GLY A 214 -7.19 -1.80 8.97
N GLY A 215 -7.66 -1.11 7.95
CA GLY A 215 -9.00 -1.23 7.36
C GLY A 215 -10.17 -0.72 8.21
N HIS A 216 -9.90 -0.02 9.32
CA HIS A 216 -10.94 0.44 10.26
C HIS A 216 -10.79 1.92 10.62
N SER A 217 -9.98 2.68 9.87
CA SER A 217 -9.77 4.14 10.06
C SER A 217 -9.30 4.53 11.48
N ASP A 218 -8.64 3.62 12.20
CA ASP A 218 -8.30 3.73 13.63
C ASP A 218 -6.81 3.63 13.94
N THR A 219 -5.95 3.44 12.92
CA THR A 219 -4.49 3.32 13.10
C THR A 219 -3.72 3.99 11.97
N VAL A 220 -2.53 4.49 12.28
CA VAL A 220 -1.56 4.96 11.31
C VAL A 220 -0.31 4.08 11.38
N GLY A 221 0.13 3.57 10.23
CA GLY A 221 1.31 2.72 10.20
C GLY A 221 1.84 2.47 8.81
N GLY A 222 2.99 1.80 8.75
CA GLY A 222 3.62 1.34 7.52
C GLY A 222 4.27 -0.02 7.70
N ALA A 223 4.51 -0.70 6.60
CA ALA A 223 5.29 -1.94 6.60
C ALA A 223 6.21 -2.01 5.37
N LEU A 224 7.37 -2.65 5.55
CA LEU A 224 8.22 -3.15 4.47
C LEU A 224 8.31 -4.66 4.59
N VAL A 225 8.30 -5.34 3.44
CA VAL A 225 8.50 -6.79 3.38
C VAL A 225 9.53 -7.11 2.30
N THR A 226 10.43 -8.05 2.59
CA THR A 226 11.42 -8.54 1.63
C THR A 226 11.61 -10.05 1.75
N GLY A 227 11.94 -10.70 0.64
CA GLY A 227 12.38 -12.09 0.59
C GLY A 227 13.91 -12.25 0.62
N SER A 228 14.67 -11.16 0.61
CA SER A 228 16.13 -11.16 0.65
C SER A 228 16.64 -11.05 2.09
N LYS A 229 17.44 -12.03 2.52
CA LYS A 229 18.07 -12.01 3.85
C LYS A 229 18.99 -10.79 4.01
N GLU A 230 19.77 -10.46 3.01
CA GLU A 230 20.67 -9.30 3.02
C GLU A 230 19.90 -7.98 3.22
N ILE A 231 18.83 -7.79 2.47
CA ILE A 231 17.98 -6.60 2.60
C ILE A 231 17.28 -6.60 3.96
N ALA A 232 16.83 -7.75 4.45
CA ALA A 232 16.19 -7.87 5.75
C ALA A 232 17.12 -7.44 6.90
N GLU A 233 18.39 -7.86 6.88
CA GLU A 233 19.41 -7.46 7.86
C GLU A 233 19.63 -5.93 7.83
N LYS A 234 19.76 -5.34 6.65
CA LYS A 234 19.90 -3.88 6.50
C LYS A 234 18.67 -3.14 7.00
N LEU A 235 17.46 -3.59 6.62
CA LEU A 235 16.21 -2.95 7.06
C LEU A 235 16.03 -3.06 8.57
N ARG A 236 16.38 -4.19 9.19
CA ARG A 236 16.33 -4.36 10.64
C ARG A 236 17.25 -3.39 11.36
N PHE A 237 18.48 -3.24 10.84
CA PHE A 237 19.41 -2.26 11.37
C PHE A 237 18.87 -0.83 11.25
N MET A 238 18.37 -0.45 10.05
CA MET A 238 17.85 0.90 9.80
C MET A 238 16.59 1.19 10.63
N GLN A 239 15.68 0.22 10.75
CA GLN A 239 14.47 0.37 11.58
C GLN A 239 14.84 0.73 13.03
N ASN A 240 15.84 0.03 13.61
CA ASN A 240 16.28 0.29 14.98
C ASN A 240 17.09 1.61 15.08
N ALA A 241 18.00 1.87 14.14
CA ALA A 241 18.89 3.05 14.18
C ALA A 241 18.12 4.37 14.00
N ILE A 242 17.15 4.40 13.07
CA ILE A 242 16.30 5.57 12.82
C ILE A 242 15.22 5.69 13.91
N GLY A 243 14.75 4.55 14.42
CA GLY A 243 13.78 4.51 15.51
C GLY A 243 12.34 4.77 15.12
N SER A 244 11.98 4.76 13.84
CA SER A 244 10.63 5.01 13.32
C SER A 244 9.70 3.80 13.44
N VAL A 245 9.83 3.02 14.51
CA VAL A 245 9.10 1.78 14.76
C VAL A 245 7.61 2.00 15.04
N MET A 246 6.79 1.06 14.64
CA MET A 246 5.35 1.03 14.98
C MET A 246 5.16 0.80 16.49
N GLY A 247 4.26 1.57 17.09
CA GLY A 247 3.86 1.39 18.47
C GLY A 247 3.07 0.08 18.68
N PRO A 248 3.06 -0.48 19.92
CA PRO A 248 2.41 -1.76 20.16
C PRO A 248 0.88 -1.72 19.99
N PHE A 249 0.21 -0.60 20.24
CA PHE A 249 -1.23 -0.47 19.99
C PHE A 249 -1.53 -0.47 18.49
N ASP A 250 -0.79 0.31 17.68
CA ASP A 250 -0.97 0.30 16.22
C ASP A 250 -0.61 -1.06 15.62
N ALA A 251 0.41 -1.73 16.14
CA ALA A 251 0.78 -3.08 15.72
C ALA A 251 -0.32 -4.11 16.04
N TYR A 252 -0.94 -4.00 17.20
CA TYR A 252 -2.08 -4.84 17.57
C TYR A 252 -3.30 -4.58 16.68
N LEU A 253 -3.65 -3.31 16.44
CA LEU A 253 -4.76 -2.93 15.57
C LEU A 253 -4.49 -3.37 14.12
N GLY A 254 -3.26 -3.17 13.63
CA GLY A 254 -2.85 -3.66 12.31
C GLY A 254 -2.97 -5.18 12.19
N LEU A 255 -2.50 -5.93 13.19
CA LEU A 255 -2.64 -7.38 13.23
C LEU A 255 -4.11 -7.82 13.26
N ARG A 256 -4.95 -7.14 14.06
CA ARG A 256 -6.39 -7.36 14.12
C ARG A 256 -7.05 -7.06 12.76
N GLY A 257 -6.60 -6.00 12.09
CA GLY A 257 -7.04 -5.65 10.74
C GLY A 257 -6.72 -6.74 9.71
N LEU A 258 -5.51 -7.31 9.75
CA LEU A 258 -5.11 -8.43 8.88
C LEU A 258 -6.03 -9.63 9.00
N LYS A 259 -6.53 -9.96 10.21
CA LYS A 259 -7.41 -11.12 10.44
C LYS A 259 -8.73 -11.05 9.68
N THR A 260 -9.20 -9.86 9.31
CA THR A 260 -10.43 -9.65 8.52
C THR A 260 -10.15 -9.16 7.10
N MET A 261 -8.88 -9.04 6.69
CA MET A 261 -8.53 -8.46 5.39
C MET A 261 -9.10 -9.27 4.22
N HIS A 262 -9.08 -10.59 4.31
CA HIS A 262 -9.63 -11.45 3.26
C HIS A 262 -11.11 -11.14 2.99
N VAL A 263 -11.97 -11.19 4.00
CA VAL A 263 -13.43 -10.94 3.84
C VAL A 263 -13.73 -9.49 3.49
N ARG A 264 -12.91 -8.52 3.95
CA ARG A 264 -13.05 -7.12 3.56
C ARG A 264 -12.70 -6.92 2.10
N MET A 265 -11.57 -7.45 1.64
CA MET A 265 -11.14 -7.32 0.25
C MET A 265 -12.11 -8.00 -0.73
N GLU A 266 -12.70 -9.14 -0.37
CA GLU A 266 -13.77 -9.76 -1.14
C GLU A 266 -14.93 -8.76 -1.36
N ARG A 267 -15.40 -8.13 -0.28
CA ARG A 267 -16.49 -7.16 -0.36
C ARG A 267 -16.11 -5.89 -1.11
N HIS A 268 -14.93 -5.33 -0.85
CA HIS A 268 -14.42 -4.16 -1.58
C HIS A 268 -14.36 -4.41 -3.09
N CYS A 269 -13.87 -5.58 -3.51
CA CYS A 269 -13.81 -5.93 -4.94
C CYS A 269 -15.20 -6.07 -5.57
N ALA A 270 -16.12 -6.74 -4.89
CA ALA A 270 -17.48 -6.95 -5.38
C ALA A 270 -18.23 -5.60 -5.50
N SER A 271 -18.22 -4.80 -4.43
CA SER A 271 -18.88 -3.49 -4.42
C SER A 271 -18.22 -2.51 -5.38
N GLY A 272 -16.87 -2.52 -5.46
CA GLY A 272 -16.12 -1.68 -6.41
C GLY A 272 -16.47 -1.97 -7.86
N MET A 273 -16.55 -3.24 -8.25
CA MET A 273 -16.93 -3.63 -9.61
C MET A 273 -18.35 -3.22 -9.96
N GLU A 274 -19.30 -3.41 -9.07
CA GLU A 274 -20.71 -3.06 -9.28
C GLU A 274 -20.87 -1.53 -9.40
N ILE A 275 -20.28 -0.76 -8.48
CA ILE A 275 -20.34 0.73 -8.52
C ILE A 275 -19.66 1.26 -9.78
N ALA A 276 -18.48 0.78 -10.14
CA ALA A 276 -17.78 1.21 -11.33
C ALA A 276 -18.58 0.95 -12.61
N THR A 277 -19.24 -0.21 -12.72
CA THR A 277 -20.08 -0.59 -13.85
C THR A 277 -21.31 0.31 -13.99
N ARG A 278 -21.93 0.71 -12.88
CA ARG A 278 -23.07 1.64 -12.88
C ARG A 278 -22.62 3.05 -13.22
N LEU A 279 -21.51 3.52 -12.65
CA LEU A 279 -20.96 4.86 -12.91
C LEU A 279 -20.55 5.04 -14.39
N GLU A 280 -20.01 4.00 -15.03
CA GLU A 280 -19.61 4.04 -16.46
C GLU A 280 -20.79 4.36 -17.39
N LYS A 281 -22.00 4.00 -16.98
CA LYS A 281 -23.23 4.25 -17.75
C LYS A 281 -23.97 5.53 -17.34
N HIS A 282 -23.52 6.21 -16.28
CA HIS A 282 -24.26 7.33 -15.71
C HIS A 282 -24.11 8.61 -16.53
N ALA A 283 -25.24 9.29 -16.78
CA ALA A 283 -25.28 10.45 -17.67
C ALA A 283 -24.38 11.64 -17.24
N LYS A 284 -24.12 11.83 -15.95
CA LYS A 284 -23.27 12.89 -15.38
C LYS A 284 -21.78 12.53 -15.34
N VAL A 285 -21.42 11.30 -15.61
CA VAL A 285 -20.03 10.82 -15.60
C VAL A 285 -19.49 10.86 -17.02
N ALA A 286 -18.34 11.45 -17.21
CA ALA A 286 -17.66 11.53 -18.50
C ALA A 286 -16.73 10.32 -18.72
N LYS A 287 -16.08 9.84 -17.64
CA LYS A 287 -15.14 8.72 -17.69
C LYS A 287 -15.06 8.05 -16.32
N VAL A 288 -14.95 6.74 -16.33
CA VAL A 288 -14.58 5.94 -15.14
C VAL A 288 -13.22 5.30 -15.40
N VAL A 289 -12.34 5.34 -14.41
CA VAL A 289 -11.08 4.60 -14.41
C VAL A 289 -11.16 3.58 -13.29
N TYR A 290 -11.24 2.31 -13.65
CA TYR A 290 -11.27 1.19 -12.73
C TYR A 290 -10.67 -0.04 -13.44
N PRO A 291 -9.65 -0.69 -12.85
CA PRO A 291 -8.94 -1.78 -13.53
C PRO A 291 -9.81 -2.96 -13.95
N GLY A 292 -10.98 -3.13 -13.32
CA GLY A 292 -11.93 -4.18 -13.64
C GLY A 292 -12.81 -3.93 -14.87
N LEU A 293 -12.90 -2.70 -15.36
CA LEU A 293 -13.70 -2.39 -16.55
C LEU A 293 -12.93 -2.69 -17.83
N ALA A 294 -13.61 -3.23 -18.84
CA ALA A 294 -13.01 -3.46 -20.15
C ALA A 294 -12.54 -2.17 -20.85
N SER A 295 -13.09 -1.02 -20.47
CA SER A 295 -12.66 0.30 -20.93
C SER A 295 -11.32 0.76 -20.33
N HIS A 296 -10.82 0.12 -19.28
CA HIS A 296 -9.51 0.44 -18.73
C HIS A 296 -8.39 -0.03 -19.69
N PRO A 297 -7.46 0.84 -20.08
CA PRO A 297 -6.45 0.51 -21.10
C PRO A 297 -5.56 -0.68 -20.72
N GLN A 298 -5.41 -0.94 -19.43
CA GLN A 298 -4.58 -2.01 -18.90
C GLN A 298 -5.40 -3.14 -18.24
N HIS A 299 -6.69 -3.29 -18.60
CA HIS A 299 -7.56 -4.33 -18.05
C HIS A 299 -6.96 -5.73 -18.16
N ALA A 300 -6.36 -6.07 -19.28
CA ALA A 300 -5.73 -7.39 -19.49
C ALA A 300 -4.57 -7.64 -18.51
N LEU A 301 -3.75 -6.62 -18.23
CA LEU A 301 -2.69 -6.70 -17.23
C LEU A 301 -3.28 -6.83 -15.82
N ALA A 302 -4.32 -6.03 -15.50
CA ALA A 302 -5.02 -6.13 -14.23
C ALA A 302 -5.56 -7.54 -13.99
N ALA A 303 -6.26 -8.12 -14.93
CA ALA A 303 -6.84 -9.45 -14.84
C ALA A 303 -5.78 -10.57 -14.69
N LYS A 304 -4.57 -10.35 -15.22
CA LYS A 304 -3.43 -11.26 -15.06
C LYS A 304 -2.79 -11.12 -13.67
N GLN A 305 -2.54 -9.90 -13.21
CA GLN A 305 -1.70 -9.58 -12.06
C GLN A 305 -2.47 -9.48 -10.75
N MET A 306 -3.72 -8.98 -10.77
CA MET A 306 -4.57 -8.79 -9.61
C MET A 306 -5.56 -9.96 -9.49
N ARG A 307 -5.36 -10.80 -8.48
CA ARG A 307 -6.15 -12.03 -8.36
C ARG A 307 -6.52 -12.31 -6.90
N PHE A 308 -7.80 -12.49 -6.65
CA PHE A 308 -8.34 -12.91 -5.35
C PHE A 308 -8.77 -14.38 -5.45
N ASP A 309 -8.19 -15.25 -4.62
CA ASP A 309 -8.42 -16.70 -4.64
C ASP A 309 -8.37 -17.31 -6.04
N GLY A 310 -7.40 -16.86 -6.84
CA GLY A 310 -7.19 -17.37 -8.20
C GLY A 310 -8.09 -16.74 -9.28
N HIS A 311 -9.02 -15.86 -8.96
CA HIS A 311 -9.89 -15.14 -9.90
C HIS A 311 -9.50 -13.67 -10.03
N PRO A 312 -9.65 -13.05 -11.23
CA PRO A 312 -9.42 -11.61 -11.37
C PRO A 312 -10.28 -10.79 -10.42
N ALA A 313 -9.64 -9.85 -9.70
CA ALA A 313 -10.34 -8.94 -8.78
C ALA A 313 -9.56 -7.62 -8.67
N PHE A 314 -10.23 -6.48 -8.42
CA PHE A 314 -9.67 -5.20 -8.78
C PHE A 314 -9.73 -4.14 -7.67
N GLY A 315 -10.12 -4.53 -6.45
CA GLY A 315 -10.15 -3.67 -5.26
C GLY A 315 -11.35 -2.72 -5.23
N GLY A 316 -11.32 -1.81 -4.25
CA GLY A 316 -12.40 -0.84 -4.01
C GLY A 316 -12.11 0.59 -4.46
N MET A 317 -10.98 0.85 -5.13
CA MET A 317 -10.62 2.20 -5.58
C MET A 317 -11.17 2.49 -6.97
N ILE A 318 -11.93 3.58 -7.10
CA ILE A 318 -12.51 4.03 -8.38
C ILE A 318 -12.16 5.50 -8.58
N THR A 319 -11.77 5.87 -9.78
CA THR A 319 -11.61 7.25 -10.18
C THR A 319 -12.63 7.60 -11.26
N ILE A 320 -13.33 8.69 -11.08
CA ILE A 320 -14.30 9.21 -12.06
C ILE A 320 -13.94 10.62 -12.50
N PHE A 321 -14.37 10.97 -13.69
CA PHE A 321 -14.37 12.32 -14.21
C PHE A 321 -15.82 12.74 -14.45
N LEU A 322 -16.27 13.78 -13.77
CA LEU A 322 -17.61 14.31 -13.95
C LEU A 322 -17.71 15.11 -15.26
N LYS A 323 -18.91 15.22 -15.81
CA LYS A 323 -19.21 16.20 -16.86
C LYS A 323 -19.33 17.57 -16.21
N GLY A 324 -18.42 18.47 -16.51
CA GLY A 324 -18.30 19.78 -15.88
C GLY A 324 -16.91 19.99 -15.30
N GLY A 325 -16.82 20.83 -14.27
CA GLY A 325 -15.57 21.19 -13.63
C GLY A 325 -15.65 21.17 -12.10
N LEU A 326 -14.92 22.08 -11.45
CA LEU A 326 -14.85 22.16 -10.00
C LEU A 326 -16.20 22.41 -9.33
N ALA A 327 -17.06 23.23 -9.96
CA ALA A 327 -18.37 23.55 -9.39
C ALA A 327 -19.30 22.33 -9.29
N GLU A 328 -19.33 21.52 -10.36
CA GLU A 328 -20.08 20.25 -10.40
C GLU A 328 -19.51 19.24 -9.42
N SER A 329 -18.19 19.12 -9.37
CA SER A 329 -17.48 18.23 -8.43
C SER A 329 -17.80 18.60 -6.98
N ARG A 330 -17.80 19.89 -6.63
CA ARG A 330 -18.16 20.34 -5.28
C ARG A 330 -19.61 20.02 -4.95
N ARG A 331 -20.58 20.34 -5.85
CA ARG A 331 -21.97 20.00 -5.60
C ARG A 331 -22.21 18.51 -5.39
N PHE A 332 -21.53 17.66 -6.18
CA PHE A 332 -21.56 16.21 -5.99
C PHE A 332 -21.05 15.82 -4.59
N LEU A 333 -19.85 16.26 -4.23
CA LEU A 333 -19.20 15.91 -2.97
C LEU A 333 -19.91 16.43 -1.73
N GLU A 334 -20.57 17.58 -1.82
CA GLU A 334 -21.34 18.19 -0.73
C GLU A 334 -22.72 17.53 -0.51
N ASN A 335 -23.17 16.68 -1.44
CA ASN A 335 -24.49 16.03 -1.42
C ASN A 335 -24.44 14.50 -1.35
N VAL A 336 -23.28 13.89 -1.09
CA VAL A 336 -23.17 12.50 -0.65
C VAL A 336 -23.18 12.45 0.88
N HIS A 337 -23.71 11.38 1.48
CA HIS A 337 -23.90 11.27 2.93
C HIS A 337 -23.32 9.99 3.52
N LEU A 338 -23.31 8.88 2.77
CA LEU A 338 -22.66 7.64 3.18
C LEU A 338 -21.18 7.66 2.82
N PHE A 339 -20.85 8.17 1.63
CA PHE A 339 -19.45 8.45 1.30
C PHE A 339 -18.98 9.66 2.09
N ALA A 340 -18.11 9.45 3.08
CA ALA A 340 -17.55 10.55 3.85
C ALA A 340 -16.53 11.33 2.99
N LEU A 341 -16.72 12.64 2.87
CA LEU A 341 -15.77 13.55 2.22
C LEU A 341 -14.54 13.70 3.11
N ALA A 342 -13.53 12.89 2.88
CA ALA A 342 -12.31 12.83 3.67
C ALA A 342 -11.14 12.31 2.86
N GLU A 343 -9.93 12.66 3.30
CA GLU A 343 -8.72 12.00 2.84
C GLU A 343 -8.63 10.57 3.41
N SER A 344 -7.71 9.77 2.91
CA SER A 344 -7.52 8.37 3.18
C SER A 344 -8.34 7.45 2.26
N LEU A 345 -8.30 6.14 2.52
CA LEU A 345 -8.94 5.10 1.72
C LEU A 345 -8.83 3.73 2.41
N GLY A 346 -9.54 2.75 1.89
CA GLY A 346 -9.38 1.34 2.27
C GLY A 346 -9.94 0.96 3.62
N GLY A 347 -10.71 1.87 4.27
CA GLY A 347 -11.50 1.58 5.44
C GLY A 347 -12.78 0.80 5.12
N VAL A 348 -13.42 0.27 6.17
CA VAL A 348 -14.75 -0.35 6.04
C VAL A 348 -15.81 0.68 5.66
N GLU A 349 -15.57 1.95 5.99
CA GLU A 349 -16.39 3.09 5.58
C GLU A 349 -16.02 3.53 4.16
N SER A 350 -17.02 3.90 3.36
CA SER A 350 -16.81 4.50 2.05
C SER A 350 -16.32 5.94 2.18
N LEU A 351 -15.23 6.27 1.48
CA LEU A 351 -14.65 7.61 1.45
C LEU A 351 -14.65 8.17 0.03
N ILE A 352 -14.74 9.49 -0.06
CA ILE A 352 -14.71 10.23 -1.33
C ILE A 352 -13.85 11.47 -1.20
N GLU A 353 -13.09 11.82 -2.23
CA GLU A 353 -12.26 13.03 -2.23
C GLU A 353 -12.11 13.65 -3.61
N HIS A 354 -11.65 14.91 -3.63
CA HIS A 354 -11.24 15.64 -4.82
C HIS A 354 -9.71 15.81 -4.82
N PRO A 355 -8.95 14.95 -5.52
CA PRO A 355 -7.49 14.94 -5.41
C PRO A 355 -6.82 16.28 -5.70
N ALA A 356 -7.27 17.03 -6.71
CA ALA A 356 -6.62 18.26 -7.13
C ALA A 356 -6.55 19.35 -6.03
N ILE A 357 -7.53 19.39 -5.12
CA ILE A 357 -7.60 20.38 -4.02
C ILE A 357 -7.47 19.78 -2.62
N MET A 358 -7.35 18.46 -2.50
CA MET A 358 -7.13 17.73 -1.25
C MET A 358 -5.75 17.04 -1.26
N THR A 359 -5.68 15.76 -1.55
CA THR A 359 -4.44 14.96 -1.41
C THR A 359 -3.29 15.39 -2.32
N HIS A 360 -3.57 15.97 -3.48
CA HIS A 360 -2.58 16.43 -4.47
C HIS A 360 -2.47 17.97 -4.57
N ALA A 361 -3.07 18.72 -3.64
CA ALA A 361 -3.00 20.18 -3.62
C ALA A 361 -1.56 20.72 -3.56
N SER A 362 -0.62 19.96 -2.98
CA SER A 362 0.79 20.33 -2.92
C SER A 362 1.59 20.05 -4.20
N VAL A 363 1.00 19.33 -5.17
CA VAL A 363 1.60 19.06 -6.49
C VAL A 363 1.34 20.26 -7.38
N PRO A 364 2.36 20.79 -8.11
CA PRO A 364 2.18 21.92 -9.02
C PRO A 364 1.08 21.65 -10.08
N GLU A 365 0.32 22.68 -10.41
CA GLU A 365 -0.82 22.56 -11.35
C GLU A 365 -0.41 21.97 -12.70
N ALA A 366 0.71 22.42 -13.28
CA ALA A 366 1.23 21.89 -14.54
C ALA A 366 1.48 20.39 -14.46
N MET A 367 2.06 19.90 -13.35
CA MET A 367 2.30 18.47 -13.13
C MET A 367 0.99 17.69 -12.93
N ARG A 368 0.00 18.28 -12.22
CA ARG A 368 -1.33 17.67 -12.11
C ARG A 368 -2.01 17.53 -13.47
N ALA A 369 -1.87 18.55 -14.34
CA ALA A 369 -2.41 18.52 -15.69
C ALA A 369 -1.75 17.42 -16.54
N GLU A 370 -0.43 17.27 -16.47
CA GLU A 370 0.32 16.18 -17.14
C GLU A 370 -0.13 14.80 -16.67
N LEU A 371 -0.41 14.62 -15.38
CA LEU A 371 -0.94 13.40 -14.80
C LEU A 371 -2.44 13.19 -15.07
N GLY A 372 -3.13 14.16 -15.66
CA GLY A 372 -4.56 14.09 -15.91
C GLY A 372 -5.43 14.32 -14.66
N ILE A 373 -4.87 14.91 -13.60
CA ILE A 373 -5.60 15.25 -12.37
C ILE A 373 -6.29 16.60 -12.55
N SER A 374 -7.51 16.55 -13.09
CA SER A 374 -8.33 17.72 -13.40
C SER A 374 -9.33 18.07 -12.30
N ASP A 375 -9.98 19.23 -12.43
CA ASP A 375 -11.04 19.71 -11.53
C ASP A 375 -12.32 18.87 -11.58
N SER A 376 -12.47 18.00 -12.56
CA SER A 376 -13.58 17.06 -12.67
C SER A 376 -13.27 15.67 -12.07
N LEU A 377 -12.01 15.44 -11.63
CA LEU A 377 -11.59 14.15 -11.09
C LEU A 377 -12.04 14.00 -9.64
N VAL A 378 -12.75 12.93 -9.37
CA VAL A 378 -13.15 12.49 -8.02
C VAL A 378 -12.69 11.07 -7.80
N ARG A 379 -12.11 10.78 -6.64
CA ARG A 379 -11.69 9.45 -6.22
C ARG A 379 -12.63 8.90 -5.17
N LEU A 380 -13.10 7.67 -5.38
CA LEU A 380 -13.92 6.92 -4.43
C LEU A 380 -13.08 5.77 -3.84
N SER A 381 -13.19 5.59 -2.54
CA SER A 381 -12.79 4.38 -1.82
C SER A 381 -14.05 3.67 -1.36
N VAL A 382 -14.48 2.65 -2.07
CA VAL A 382 -15.72 1.93 -1.80
C VAL A 382 -15.51 1.03 -0.59
N GLY A 383 -16.32 1.22 0.44
CA GLY A 383 -16.30 0.45 1.68
C GLY A 383 -17.02 -0.90 1.60
N VAL A 384 -17.45 -1.40 2.75
CA VAL A 384 -18.10 -2.72 2.87
C VAL A 384 -19.60 -2.63 3.16
N GLU A 385 -20.16 -1.44 3.09
CA GLU A 385 -21.59 -1.19 3.26
C GLU A 385 -22.40 -1.91 2.16
N HIS A 386 -23.71 -1.93 2.31
CA HIS A 386 -24.59 -2.53 1.30
C HIS A 386 -24.51 -1.73 -0.02
N VAL A 387 -24.20 -2.38 -1.11
CA VAL A 387 -23.91 -1.74 -2.41
C VAL A 387 -25.08 -0.89 -2.94
N GLU A 388 -26.33 -1.27 -2.68
CA GLU A 388 -27.50 -0.50 -3.11
C GLU A 388 -27.66 0.81 -2.32
N ASP A 389 -27.25 0.83 -1.07
CA ASP A 389 -27.29 2.06 -0.27
C ASP A 389 -26.19 3.01 -0.73
N LEU A 390 -24.98 2.48 -1.00
CA LEU A 390 -23.89 3.25 -1.59
C LEU A 390 -24.29 3.83 -2.96
N TRP A 391 -24.96 3.03 -3.78
CA TRP A 391 -25.40 3.49 -5.10
C TRP A 391 -26.43 4.62 -4.99
N LYS A 392 -27.44 4.49 -4.12
CA LYS A 392 -28.46 5.54 -3.88
C LYS A 392 -27.81 6.85 -3.42
N ASP A 393 -26.80 6.78 -2.58
CA ASP A 393 -26.06 7.94 -2.10
C ASP A 393 -25.31 8.65 -3.23
N LEU A 394 -24.58 7.88 -4.06
CA LEU A 394 -23.90 8.40 -5.24
C LEU A 394 -24.89 9.01 -6.26
N GLU A 395 -26.00 8.33 -6.53
CA GLU A 395 -27.04 8.80 -7.45
C GLU A 395 -27.67 10.10 -6.96
N HIS A 396 -27.93 10.21 -5.66
CA HIS A 396 -28.40 11.44 -5.04
C HIS A 396 -27.40 12.59 -5.24
N GLY A 397 -26.13 12.40 -4.89
CA GLY A 397 -25.08 13.39 -5.08
C GLY A 397 -24.92 13.79 -6.56
N LEU A 398 -24.89 12.83 -7.49
CA LEU A 398 -24.80 13.06 -8.94
C LEU A 398 -26.00 13.83 -9.49
N SER A 399 -27.19 13.68 -8.88
CA SER A 399 -28.37 14.47 -9.28
C SER A 399 -28.22 15.97 -9.04
N LYS A 400 -27.30 16.38 -8.15
CA LYS A 400 -26.99 17.77 -7.81
C LYS A 400 -25.80 18.33 -8.58
N ALA A 401 -25.00 17.49 -9.22
CA ALA A 401 -23.81 17.85 -9.97
C ALA A 401 -24.12 18.61 -11.27
#